data_fba54434a9c5b8d015575aee157aeb47
#
_entry.id   fba54434a9c5b8d015575aee157aeb47
#
_cell.length_a   1.000
_cell.length_b   1.000
_cell.length_c   1.000
_cell.angle_alpha   90.00
_cell.angle_beta   90.00
_cell.angle_gamma   90.00
#
_symmetry.space_group_name_H-M   'P 1'
#
loop_
_entity.id
_entity.type
_entity.pdbx_description
1 polymer ?
#
loop_
_entity_poly.entity_id
_entity_poly.type
_entity_poly.pdbx_seq_one_letter_code
_entity_poly.pdbx_strand_id
1 'polypeptide(L)'
;YEAICNKFGADHVRLEQGVTYKPEGAYMEENEPEIEKAVAAARNVDIIIACIGENSYCETPGNLSELAISANQSKLVKALAATRKPIILILNEGRPRIINELEPLADAVIDILLPGNYGGDALANILAGDVNPSAKMPYTYPRHEAALTTYDYRVSEEMDKMEGAYDYNAVVSVQWPFGYGLSYTTFEYSNFQTDKS
;
A
#
# COMPACT_ATOMS: atom_id res chain seq x y z
N TYR A 1 -7.91 -8.46 -12.01
CA TYR A 1 -7.43 -8.58 -13.40
C TYR A 1 -8.53 -8.24 -14.40
N GLU A 2 -9.68 -8.94 -14.36
CA GLU A 2 -10.78 -8.77 -15.30
C GLU A 2 -11.25 -7.31 -15.41
N ALA A 3 -11.45 -6.62 -14.29
CA ALA A 3 -11.86 -5.22 -14.28
C ALA A 3 -10.84 -4.30 -14.97
N ILE A 4 -9.54 -4.55 -14.79
CA ILE A 4 -8.47 -3.82 -15.47
C ILE A 4 -8.53 -4.09 -16.99
N CYS A 5 -8.70 -5.35 -17.40
CA CYS A 5 -8.87 -5.71 -18.81
C CYS A 5 -10.11 -5.04 -19.44
N ASN A 6 -11.23 -5.02 -18.72
CA ASN A 6 -12.45 -4.38 -19.19
C ASN A 6 -12.29 -2.85 -19.35
N LYS A 7 -11.50 -2.23 -18.47
CA LYS A 7 -11.26 -0.79 -18.47
C LYS A 7 -10.27 -0.34 -19.53
N PHE A 8 -9.15 -1.04 -19.66
CA PHE A 8 -8.02 -0.62 -20.50
C PHE A 8 -7.88 -1.42 -21.80
N GLY A 9 -8.68 -2.47 -21.99
CA GLY A 9 -8.58 -3.41 -23.08
C GLY A 9 -7.65 -4.58 -22.77
N ALA A 10 -8.10 -5.80 -23.03
CA ALA A 10 -7.35 -7.03 -22.70
C ALA A 10 -5.99 -7.11 -23.40
N ASP A 11 -5.88 -6.55 -24.61
CA ASP A 11 -4.64 -6.54 -25.38
C ASP A 11 -3.55 -5.62 -24.78
N HIS A 12 -3.95 -4.71 -23.89
CA HIS A 12 -3.07 -3.78 -23.17
C HIS A 12 -2.68 -4.26 -21.78
N VAL A 13 -3.25 -5.37 -21.31
CA VAL A 13 -3.06 -5.86 -19.93
C VAL A 13 -2.45 -7.24 -19.93
N ARG A 14 -1.30 -7.38 -19.28
CA ARG A 14 -0.63 -8.65 -19.07
C ARG A 14 -0.64 -9.02 -17.60
N LEU A 15 -1.05 -10.22 -17.27
CA LEU A 15 -0.99 -10.77 -15.92
C LEU A 15 0.21 -11.70 -15.76
N GLU A 16 0.99 -11.45 -14.71
CA GLU A 16 2.00 -12.39 -14.21
C GLU A 16 1.82 -12.52 -12.69
N GLN A 17 1.75 -13.74 -12.21
CA GLN A 17 1.39 -13.94 -10.80
C GLN A 17 2.53 -13.63 -9.83
N GLY A 18 3.78 -13.87 -10.18
CA GLY A 18 4.96 -13.58 -9.37
C GLY A 18 5.01 -14.33 -8.04
N VAL A 19 4.13 -14.00 -7.12
CA VAL A 19 3.94 -14.69 -5.83
C VAL A 19 2.48 -15.06 -5.67
N THR A 20 2.21 -16.31 -5.26
CA THR A 20 0.85 -16.80 -5.01
C THR A 20 0.81 -17.62 -3.73
N TYR A 21 -0.37 -17.73 -3.14
CA TYR A 21 -0.60 -18.58 -1.98
C TYR A 21 -1.02 -19.99 -2.38
N LYS A 22 -0.70 -20.97 -1.53
CA LYS A 22 -1.14 -22.36 -1.73
C LYS A 22 -2.62 -22.49 -1.38
N PRO A 23 -3.47 -23.00 -2.29
CA PRO A 23 -4.90 -23.14 -2.03
C PRO A 23 -5.24 -23.99 -0.80
N GLU A 24 -4.49 -25.06 -0.59
CA GLU A 24 -4.67 -26.02 0.53
C GLU A 24 -3.61 -25.82 1.64
N GLY A 25 -2.87 -24.73 1.59
CA GLY A 25 -1.79 -24.45 2.53
C GLY A 25 -2.26 -23.73 3.79
N ALA A 26 -1.32 -23.48 4.71
CA ALA A 26 -1.54 -22.58 5.82
C ALA A 26 -1.81 -21.15 5.31
N TYR A 27 -2.43 -20.31 6.14
CA TYR A 27 -2.91 -18.98 5.78
C TYR A 27 -1.95 -18.14 4.92
N MET A 28 -0.68 -18.09 5.27
CA MET A 28 0.35 -17.31 4.55
C MET A 28 1.33 -18.21 3.76
N GLU A 29 0.98 -19.47 3.54
CA GLU A 29 1.88 -20.38 2.82
C GLU A 29 1.87 -20.08 1.32
N GLU A 30 3.03 -19.66 0.82
CA GLU A 30 3.24 -19.30 -0.58
C GLU A 30 3.73 -20.48 -1.42
N ASN A 31 3.39 -20.44 -2.70
CA ASN A 31 4.04 -21.27 -3.71
C ASN A 31 5.47 -20.79 -3.98
N GLU A 32 6.24 -21.58 -4.72
CA GLU A 32 7.54 -21.12 -5.22
C GLU A 32 7.34 -19.85 -6.08
N PRO A 33 8.06 -18.76 -5.80
CA PRO A 33 7.82 -17.49 -6.47
C PRO A 33 8.37 -17.49 -7.91
N GLU A 34 7.60 -16.92 -8.85
CA GLU A 34 7.98 -16.78 -10.27
C GLU A 34 8.52 -15.36 -10.58
N ILE A 35 9.43 -14.85 -9.75
CA ILE A 35 9.92 -13.46 -9.82
C ILE A 35 10.59 -13.16 -11.17
N GLU A 36 11.42 -14.05 -11.68
CA GLU A 36 12.12 -13.85 -12.97
C GLU A 36 11.14 -13.70 -14.14
N LYS A 37 10.06 -14.48 -14.12
CA LYS A 37 9.01 -14.41 -15.13
C LYS A 37 8.25 -13.07 -15.06
N ALA A 38 7.91 -12.62 -13.87
CA ALA A 38 7.28 -11.32 -13.65
C ALA A 38 8.21 -10.18 -14.11
N VAL A 39 9.50 -10.21 -13.80
CA VAL A 39 10.48 -9.22 -14.24
C VAL A 39 10.63 -9.21 -15.76
N ALA A 40 10.65 -10.38 -16.40
CA ALA A 40 10.74 -10.47 -17.87
C ALA A 40 9.52 -9.83 -18.54
N ALA A 41 8.33 -10.05 -17.98
CA ALA A 41 7.11 -9.40 -18.46
C ALA A 41 7.15 -7.88 -18.24
N ALA A 42 7.58 -7.45 -17.07
CA ALA A 42 7.63 -6.04 -16.68
C ALA A 42 8.50 -5.17 -17.59
N ARG A 43 9.54 -5.74 -18.20
CA ARG A 43 10.41 -5.01 -19.15
C ARG A 43 9.67 -4.54 -20.40
N ASN A 44 8.56 -5.18 -20.75
CA ASN A 44 7.81 -4.96 -22.00
C ASN A 44 6.50 -4.20 -21.79
N VAL A 45 6.32 -3.55 -20.65
CA VAL A 45 5.14 -2.74 -20.35
C VAL A 45 5.53 -1.30 -20.01
N ASP A 46 4.58 -0.40 -20.02
CA ASP A 46 4.81 1.01 -19.68
C ASP A 46 4.69 1.25 -18.18
N ILE A 47 3.76 0.55 -17.52
CA ILE A 47 3.46 0.70 -16.09
C ILE A 47 3.28 -0.69 -15.48
N ILE A 48 3.75 -0.85 -14.25
CA ILE A 48 3.56 -2.05 -13.44
C ILE A 48 2.51 -1.75 -12.38
N ILE A 49 1.48 -2.59 -12.29
CA ILE A 49 0.55 -2.60 -11.17
C ILE A 49 0.92 -3.81 -10.30
N ALA A 50 1.63 -3.57 -9.21
CA ALA A 50 2.10 -4.60 -8.31
C ALA A 50 1.12 -4.78 -7.16
N CYS A 51 0.37 -5.88 -7.16
CA CYS A 51 -0.57 -6.22 -6.09
C CYS A 51 0.14 -7.12 -5.07
N ILE A 52 0.22 -6.67 -3.83
CA ILE A 52 0.75 -7.42 -2.69
C ILE A 52 -0.21 -7.34 -1.51
N GLY A 53 0.02 -8.11 -0.48
CA GLY A 53 -0.79 -8.07 0.72
C GLY A 53 -1.01 -9.44 1.34
N GLU A 54 -2.22 -9.67 1.83
CA GLU A 54 -2.58 -10.86 2.58
C GLU A 54 -3.44 -11.82 1.75
N ASN A 55 -3.35 -13.11 2.09
CA ASN A 55 -4.33 -14.10 1.65
C ASN A 55 -5.68 -13.82 2.34
N SER A 56 -6.75 -14.39 1.83
CA SER A 56 -8.05 -14.34 2.51
C SER A 56 -8.01 -15.12 3.82
N TYR A 57 -8.61 -14.57 4.86
CA TYR A 57 -8.66 -15.18 6.18
C TYR A 57 -10.00 -14.88 6.88
N CYS A 58 -10.30 -15.70 7.88
CA CYS A 58 -11.42 -15.50 8.77
C CYS A 58 -10.96 -15.88 10.19
N GLU A 59 -11.12 -14.99 11.14
CA GLU A 59 -10.85 -15.21 12.58
C GLU A 59 -9.42 -15.79 12.87
N THR A 60 -9.36 -16.71 13.83
CA THR A 60 -8.13 -17.29 14.37
C THR A 60 -7.15 -17.84 13.33
N PRO A 61 -7.56 -18.52 12.24
CA PRO A 61 -6.62 -18.96 11.20
C PRO A 61 -5.81 -17.83 10.56
N GLY A 62 -6.30 -16.59 10.63
CA GLY A 62 -5.60 -15.41 10.15
C GLY A 62 -4.70 -14.72 11.17
N ASN A 63 -4.48 -15.29 12.36
CA ASN A 63 -3.61 -14.69 13.37
C ASN A 63 -2.17 -14.61 12.86
N LEU A 64 -1.51 -13.50 13.21
CA LEU A 64 -0.12 -13.22 12.88
C LEU A 64 0.68 -12.96 14.15
N SER A 65 1.95 -13.34 14.12
CA SER A 65 2.96 -12.93 15.10
C SER A 65 3.82 -11.75 14.62
N GLU A 66 3.80 -11.45 13.32
CA GLU A 66 4.62 -10.44 12.68
C GLU A 66 3.79 -9.62 11.68
N LEU A 67 4.07 -8.31 11.60
CA LEU A 67 3.45 -7.43 10.60
C LEU A 67 4.25 -7.32 9.30
N ALA A 68 5.44 -7.90 9.23
CA ALA A 68 6.25 -7.86 8.01
C ALA A 68 5.51 -8.46 6.82
N ILE A 69 5.56 -7.79 5.67
CA ILE A 69 5.13 -8.41 4.39
C ILE A 69 6.01 -9.62 4.08
N SER A 70 5.51 -10.60 3.34
CA SER A 70 6.30 -11.79 3.06
C SER A 70 7.61 -11.46 2.35
N ALA A 71 8.65 -12.26 2.64
CA ALA A 71 9.95 -12.09 2.02
C ALA A 71 9.90 -12.24 0.48
N ASN A 72 9.03 -13.09 -0.05
CA ASN A 72 8.88 -13.28 -1.48
C ASN A 72 8.19 -12.09 -2.15
N GLN A 73 7.14 -11.53 -1.53
CA GLN A 73 6.50 -10.30 -2.02
C GLN A 73 7.47 -9.11 -1.98
N SER A 74 8.25 -8.97 -0.90
CA SER A 74 9.30 -7.96 -0.81
C SER A 74 10.35 -8.12 -1.92
N LYS A 75 10.83 -9.34 -2.17
CA LYS A 75 11.77 -9.63 -3.28
C LYS A 75 11.16 -9.29 -4.64
N LEU A 76 9.89 -9.65 -4.85
CA LEU A 76 9.18 -9.34 -6.10
C LEU A 76 9.17 -7.84 -6.37
N VAL A 77 8.70 -7.01 -5.43
CA VAL A 77 8.63 -5.56 -5.60
C VAL A 77 10.02 -4.95 -5.85
N LYS A 78 11.04 -5.36 -5.09
CA LYS A 78 12.43 -4.92 -5.28
C LYS A 78 12.97 -5.29 -6.66
N ALA A 79 12.66 -6.49 -7.16
CA ALA A 79 13.07 -6.94 -8.48
C ALA A 79 12.34 -6.19 -9.61
N LEU A 80 11.05 -5.90 -9.43
CA LEU A 80 10.27 -5.06 -10.36
C LEU A 80 10.83 -3.64 -10.41
N ALA A 81 11.16 -3.03 -9.27
CA ALA A 81 11.76 -1.70 -9.21
C ALA A 81 13.10 -1.61 -9.96
N ALA A 82 13.88 -2.68 -9.97
CA ALA A 82 15.12 -2.74 -10.75
C ALA A 82 14.92 -2.63 -12.27
N THR A 83 13.69 -2.82 -12.77
CA THR A 83 13.34 -2.60 -14.20
C THR A 83 13.27 -1.12 -14.56
N ARG A 84 13.15 -0.24 -13.58
CA ARG A 84 12.96 1.23 -13.73
C ARG A 84 11.66 1.61 -14.46
N LYS A 85 10.68 0.74 -14.46
CA LYS A 85 9.33 1.06 -14.93
C LYS A 85 8.53 1.67 -13.77
N PRO A 86 7.62 2.61 -14.04
CA PRO A 86 6.72 3.13 -13.02
C PRO A 86 5.94 2.00 -12.33
N ILE A 87 5.85 2.06 -11.01
CA ILE A 87 5.14 1.07 -10.19
C ILE A 87 4.00 1.74 -9.45
N ILE A 88 2.81 1.22 -9.64
CA ILE A 88 1.66 1.47 -8.77
C ILE A 88 1.55 0.25 -7.85
N LEU A 89 1.80 0.45 -6.56
CA LEU A 89 1.71 -0.60 -5.55
C LEU A 89 0.29 -0.65 -4.99
N ILE A 90 -0.35 -1.79 -5.09
CA ILE A 90 -1.68 -2.03 -4.53
C ILE A 90 -1.53 -2.91 -3.29
N LEU A 91 -2.02 -2.42 -2.16
CA LEU A 91 -2.07 -3.16 -0.91
C LEU A 91 -3.46 -3.76 -0.73
N ASN A 92 -3.55 -5.09 -0.73
CA ASN A 92 -4.78 -5.83 -0.45
C ASN A 92 -4.63 -6.51 0.90
N GLU A 93 -5.04 -5.84 1.96
CA GLU A 93 -4.76 -6.26 3.32
C GLU A 93 -5.87 -5.84 4.29
N GLY A 94 -6.18 -6.67 5.27
CA GLY A 94 -7.17 -6.36 6.29
C GLY A 94 -6.58 -5.66 7.52
N ARG A 95 -5.28 -5.59 7.62
CA ARG A 95 -4.49 -4.93 8.66
C ARG A 95 -3.17 -4.46 8.07
N PRO A 96 -2.55 -3.38 8.60
CA PRO A 96 -1.34 -2.83 8.03
C PRO A 96 -0.18 -3.82 8.07
N ARG A 97 0.52 -3.96 6.95
CA ARG A 97 1.76 -4.74 6.82
C ARG A 97 2.93 -3.80 6.66
N ILE A 98 4.06 -4.09 7.28
CA ILE A 98 5.23 -3.22 7.19
C ILE A 98 5.78 -3.20 5.77
N ILE A 99 5.74 -2.03 5.14
CA ILE A 99 6.15 -1.77 3.77
C ILE A 99 7.19 -0.64 3.63
N ASN A 100 7.79 -0.24 4.73
CA ASN A 100 8.71 0.91 4.80
C ASN A 100 9.86 0.87 3.80
N GLU A 101 10.29 -0.32 3.36
CA GLU A 101 11.32 -0.51 2.33
C GLU A 101 10.75 -0.58 0.90
N LEU A 102 9.45 -0.79 0.76
CA LEU A 102 8.78 -0.99 -0.53
C LEU A 102 8.12 0.28 -1.04
N GLU A 103 7.53 1.05 -0.13
CA GLU A 103 6.84 2.30 -0.48
C GLU A 103 7.75 3.27 -1.26
N PRO A 104 9.04 3.49 -0.90
CA PRO A 104 9.91 4.38 -1.67
C PRO A 104 10.27 3.87 -3.09
N LEU A 105 9.96 2.61 -3.40
CA LEU A 105 10.19 2.00 -4.70
C LEU A 105 9.00 2.16 -5.65
N ALA A 106 7.86 2.64 -5.15
CA ALA A 106 6.64 2.83 -5.91
C ALA A 106 6.42 4.32 -6.24
N ASP A 107 5.88 4.59 -7.41
CA ASP A 107 5.48 5.95 -7.83
C ASP A 107 4.12 6.34 -7.24
N ALA A 108 3.29 5.34 -6.92
CA ALA A 108 2.04 5.50 -6.19
C ALA A 108 1.72 4.27 -5.36
N VAL A 109 1.03 4.47 -4.24
CA VAL A 109 0.52 3.38 -3.39
C VAL A 109 -0.97 3.57 -3.19
N ILE A 110 -1.73 2.50 -3.36
CA ILE A 110 -3.18 2.46 -3.10
C ILE A 110 -3.45 1.32 -2.13
N ASP A 111 -3.89 1.66 -0.92
CA ASP A 111 -4.40 0.69 0.03
C ASP A 111 -5.89 0.49 -0.23
N ILE A 112 -6.26 -0.73 -0.62
CA ILE A 112 -7.65 -1.09 -0.94
C ILE A 112 -8.34 -1.85 0.19
N LEU A 113 -7.65 -2.08 1.29
CA LEU A 113 -8.12 -2.91 2.40
C LEU A 113 -8.66 -4.26 1.90
N LEU A 114 -9.85 -4.67 2.36
CA LEU A 114 -10.59 -5.85 1.88
C LEU A 114 -11.78 -5.38 1.02
N PRO A 115 -11.59 -5.19 -0.30
CA PRO A 115 -12.49 -4.40 -1.12
C PRO A 115 -13.80 -5.10 -1.52
N GLY A 116 -13.95 -6.38 -1.18
CA GLY A 116 -15.14 -7.18 -1.54
C GLY A 116 -15.31 -7.39 -3.05
N ASN A 117 -16.52 -7.79 -3.47
CA ASN A 117 -16.78 -8.28 -4.82
C ASN A 117 -16.65 -7.24 -5.93
N TYR A 118 -16.85 -5.95 -5.62
CA TYR A 118 -16.79 -4.84 -6.60
C TYR A 118 -15.49 -4.05 -6.52
N GLY A 119 -14.54 -4.47 -5.70
CA GLY A 119 -13.27 -3.77 -5.49
C GLY A 119 -12.43 -3.66 -6.74
N GLY A 120 -12.47 -4.66 -7.61
CA GLY A 120 -11.76 -4.64 -8.90
C GLY A 120 -12.25 -3.51 -9.82
N ASP A 121 -13.56 -3.34 -9.93
CA ASP A 121 -14.17 -2.27 -10.76
C ASP A 121 -13.87 -0.88 -10.17
N ALA A 122 -13.97 -0.74 -8.85
CA ALA A 122 -13.64 0.50 -8.15
C ALA A 122 -12.17 0.88 -8.36
N LEU A 123 -11.25 -0.06 -8.20
CA LEU A 123 -9.82 0.15 -8.44
C LEU A 123 -9.54 0.53 -9.89
N ALA A 124 -10.15 -0.16 -10.86
CA ALA A 124 -9.98 0.14 -12.28
C ALA A 124 -10.44 1.57 -12.63
N ASN A 125 -11.54 2.04 -12.04
CA ASN A 125 -12.03 3.40 -12.22
C ASN A 125 -11.11 4.46 -11.59
N ILE A 126 -10.51 4.17 -10.43
CA ILE A 126 -9.50 5.04 -9.82
C ILE A 126 -8.27 5.10 -10.72
N LEU A 127 -7.73 3.96 -11.15
CA LEU A 127 -6.55 3.90 -12.02
C LEU A 127 -6.76 4.61 -13.37
N ALA A 128 -7.99 4.60 -13.89
CA ALA A 128 -8.34 5.32 -15.11
C ALA A 128 -8.56 6.83 -14.92
N GLY A 129 -8.63 7.29 -13.68
CA GLY A 129 -8.94 8.69 -13.37
C GLY A 129 -10.42 9.05 -13.44
N ASP A 130 -11.31 8.08 -13.65
CA ASP A 130 -12.77 8.31 -13.69
C ASP A 130 -13.34 8.61 -12.30
N VAL A 131 -12.69 8.11 -11.26
CA VAL A 131 -13.03 8.34 -9.88
C VAL A 131 -11.83 8.92 -9.15
N ASN A 132 -11.99 10.08 -8.56
CA ASN A 132 -10.97 10.69 -7.71
C ASN A 132 -10.94 9.99 -6.35
N PRO A 133 -9.80 9.45 -5.88
CA PRO A 133 -9.70 8.85 -4.56
C PRO A 133 -10.01 9.89 -3.48
N SER A 134 -10.94 9.58 -2.59
CA SER A 134 -11.42 10.48 -1.54
C SER A 134 -11.25 9.93 -0.13
N ALA A 135 -10.98 8.64 -0.01
CA ALA A 135 -10.77 7.99 1.28
C ALA A 135 -9.49 8.50 1.96
N LYS A 136 -9.52 8.47 3.28
CA LYS A 136 -8.40 8.80 4.15
C LYS A 136 -8.09 7.63 5.05
N MET A 137 -6.83 7.50 5.48
CA MET A 137 -6.42 6.43 6.39
C MET A 137 -7.27 6.45 7.66
N PRO A 138 -7.99 5.38 7.96
CA PRO A 138 -8.85 5.30 9.14
C PRO A 138 -8.09 4.90 10.41
N TYR A 139 -6.80 4.72 10.30
CA TYR A 139 -5.85 4.42 11.38
C TYR A 139 -4.46 4.96 11.02
N THR A 140 -3.58 5.00 12.00
CA THR A 140 -2.15 5.27 11.77
C THR A 140 -1.48 4.04 11.19
N TYR A 141 -0.93 4.16 10.00
CA TYR A 141 -0.19 3.06 9.36
C TYR A 141 1.22 2.97 9.95
N PRO A 142 1.60 1.86 10.60
CA PRO A 142 2.88 1.75 11.28
C PRO A 142 4.04 1.63 10.27
N ARG A 143 5.14 2.28 10.57
CA ARG A 143 6.38 2.16 9.80
C ARG A 143 7.25 1.00 10.26
N HIS A 144 7.15 0.65 11.53
CA HIS A 144 7.91 -0.41 12.19
C HIS A 144 7.00 -1.21 13.12
N GLU A 145 7.31 -2.48 13.34
CA GLU A 145 6.48 -3.36 14.16
C GLU A 145 6.30 -2.89 15.60
N ALA A 146 7.29 -2.35 16.22
CA ALA A 146 7.24 -1.89 17.61
C ALA A 146 6.96 -0.38 17.75
N ALA A 147 6.37 0.24 16.74
CA ALA A 147 6.02 1.66 16.81
C ALA A 147 4.93 1.90 17.87
N LEU A 148 5.29 2.58 18.96
CA LEU A 148 4.36 2.95 20.02
C LEU A 148 3.61 4.22 19.63
N THR A 149 2.53 4.07 18.89
CA THR A 149 1.67 5.17 18.45
C THR A 149 0.21 4.82 18.67
N THR A 150 -0.63 5.83 18.83
CA THR A 150 -2.08 5.63 18.85
C THR A 150 -2.60 5.36 17.43
N TYR A 151 -3.79 4.74 17.31
CA TYR A 151 -4.38 4.49 16.00
C TYR A 151 -4.74 5.80 15.27
N ASP A 152 -4.96 6.88 15.99
CA ASP A 152 -5.38 8.21 15.50
C ASP A 152 -4.24 9.25 15.55
N TYR A 153 -2.98 8.81 15.55
CA TYR A 153 -1.82 9.70 15.58
C TYR A 153 -1.85 10.73 14.43
N ARG A 154 -1.54 11.97 14.76
CA ARG A 154 -1.47 13.09 13.81
C ARG A 154 -0.12 13.78 13.91
N VAL A 155 0.35 14.34 12.81
CA VAL A 155 1.63 15.05 12.75
C VAL A 155 1.69 16.23 13.72
N SER A 156 0.54 16.87 14.01
CA SER A 156 0.44 17.95 14.99
C SER A 156 0.73 17.51 16.43
N GLU A 157 0.79 16.21 16.68
CA GLU A 157 1.11 15.61 17.99
C GLU A 157 2.61 15.27 18.10
N GLU A 158 3.41 15.63 17.12
CA GLU A 158 4.86 15.49 17.19
C GLU A 158 5.42 16.28 18.37
N MET A 159 6.26 15.61 19.14
CA MET A 159 6.95 16.26 20.27
C MET A 159 8.10 17.11 19.76
N ASP A 160 8.36 18.20 20.45
CA ASP A 160 9.51 19.04 20.18
C ASP A 160 10.83 18.26 20.33
N LYS A 161 11.77 18.59 19.48
CA LYS A 161 13.13 18.06 19.60
C LYS A 161 13.77 18.58 20.87
N MET A 162 14.35 17.69 21.65
CA MET A 162 15.19 18.08 22.78
C MET A 162 16.63 18.30 22.28
N GLU A 163 17.12 19.53 22.44
CA GLU A 163 18.50 19.89 22.12
C GLU A 163 19.39 19.79 23.36
N GLY A 164 20.64 19.37 23.16
CA GLY A 164 21.66 19.34 24.20
C GLY A 164 22.27 17.97 24.46
N ALA A 165 22.74 17.72 25.71
CA ALA A 165 23.46 16.49 26.06
C ALA A 165 22.65 15.19 25.87
N TYR A 166 21.34 15.33 25.75
CA TYR A 166 20.40 14.23 25.47
C TYR A 166 19.65 14.50 24.15
N ASP A 167 20.41 14.64 23.08
CA ASP A 167 19.84 14.80 21.73
C ASP A 167 19.16 13.50 21.31
N TYR A 168 17.91 13.30 21.77
CA TYR A 168 17.07 12.25 21.24
C TYR A 168 15.88 12.85 20.51
N ASN A 169 15.62 12.26 19.36
CA ASN A 169 14.49 12.64 18.54
C ASN A 169 13.25 11.88 19.03
N ALA A 170 12.32 12.57 19.67
CA ALA A 170 11.07 11.99 20.15
C ALA A 170 9.99 11.87 19.03
N VAL A 171 10.35 12.13 17.79
CA VAL A 171 9.42 12.01 16.65
C VAL A 171 9.04 10.55 16.44
N VAL A 172 7.76 10.26 16.54
CA VAL A 172 7.22 8.94 16.21
C VAL A 172 7.19 8.78 14.69
N SER A 173 8.01 7.86 14.18
CA SER A 173 8.05 7.59 12.74
C SER A 173 6.92 6.65 12.36
N VAL A 174 5.92 7.18 11.65
CA VAL A 174 4.82 6.41 11.06
C VAL A 174 4.95 6.35 9.54
N GLN A 175 4.34 5.36 8.92
CA GLN A 175 4.28 5.29 7.45
C GLN A 175 3.32 6.36 6.94
N TRP A 176 2.10 6.35 7.44
CA TRP A 176 1.09 7.38 7.19
C TRP A 176 0.30 7.67 8.47
N PRO A 177 0.10 8.94 8.84
CA PRO A 177 -0.70 9.30 10.01
C PRO A 177 -2.19 9.06 9.76
N PHE A 178 -2.96 9.00 10.83
CA PHE A 178 -4.42 9.00 10.77
C PHE A 178 -4.93 10.18 9.91
N GLY A 179 -5.88 9.90 9.03
CA GLY A 179 -6.46 10.90 8.13
C GLY A 179 -5.60 11.24 6.90
N TYR A 180 -4.42 10.61 6.76
CA TYR A 180 -3.60 10.79 5.56
C TYR A 180 -4.30 10.23 4.32
N GLY A 181 -4.08 10.88 3.19
CA GLY A 181 -4.54 10.40 1.89
C GLY A 181 -4.47 11.51 0.86
N LEU A 182 -3.99 11.15 -0.31
CA LEU A 182 -3.89 12.05 -1.47
C LEU A 182 -5.14 11.91 -2.35
N SER A 183 -5.30 12.83 -3.26
CA SER A 183 -6.30 12.77 -4.34
C SER A 183 -5.69 13.33 -5.62
N TYR A 184 -6.42 13.24 -6.73
CA TYR A 184 -5.98 13.83 -8.01
C TYR A 184 -6.16 15.34 -8.06
N THR A 185 -6.80 15.93 -7.04
CA THR A 185 -7.06 17.36 -6.94
C THR A 185 -6.24 17.99 -5.81
N THR A 186 -5.97 19.27 -5.94
CA THR A 186 -5.37 20.11 -4.91
C THR A 186 -6.39 21.08 -4.35
N PHE A 187 -6.19 21.49 -3.09
CA PHE A 187 -7.07 22.44 -2.39
C PHE A 187 -6.23 23.62 -1.93
N GLU A 188 -6.76 24.81 -2.17
CA GLU A 188 -6.22 26.06 -1.64
C GLU A 188 -7.21 26.64 -0.65
N TYR A 189 -6.77 26.91 0.58
CA TYR A 189 -7.58 27.54 1.62
C TYR A 189 -7.21 29.01 1.72
N SER A 190 -8.20 29.91 1.55
CA SER A 190 -8.00 31.34 1.62
C SER A 190 -9.15 32.02 2.39
N ASN A 191 -8.92 33.24 2.82
CA ASN A 191 -9.94 34.10 3.47
C ASN A 191 -10.60 33.44 4.70
N PHE A 192 -9.81 32.77 5.54
CA PHE A 192 -10.30 32.20 6.80
C PHE A 192 -10.95 33.32 7.65
N GLN A 193 -12.20 33.14 8.04
CA GLN A 193 -12.96 34.04 8.90
C GLN A 193 -13.63 33.23 10.00
N THR A 194 -13.68 33.77 11.21
CA THR A 194 -14.40 33.19 12.34
C THR A 194 -15.60 34.09 12.68
N ASP A 195 -16.75 33.49 12.88
CA ASP A 195 -17.91 34.14 13.48
C ASP A 195 -17.71 34.23 14.98
N LYS A 196 -16.91 35.18 15.37
CA LYS A 196 -16.71 35.57 16.76
C LYS A 196 -16.26 34.58 17.82
N SER A 197 -15.49 35.20 18.61
CA SER A 197 -15.18 34.87 20.02
C SER A 197 -16.41 34.73 20.90
#